data_9c123a1ef0f842eaeb72ed6a1da236ea
#
_entry.id   9c123a1ef0f842eaeb72ed6a1da236ea
#
_cell.length_a   1.000
_cell.length_b   1.000
_cell.length_c   1.000
_cell.angle_alpha   90.00
_cell.angle_beta   90.00
_cell.angle_gamma   90.00
#
_symmetry.space_group_name_H-M   'P 1'
#
loop_
_entity.id
_entity.type
_entity.pdbx_description
1 polymer ?
#
loop_
_entity_poly.entity_id
_entity_poly.type
_entity_poly.pdbx_seq_one_letter_code
_entity_poly.pdbx_strand_id
1 'polypeptide(L)'
;MTEIIKGFKGFDKDLKCRGYQYEVGQDFQEEGKIEVCSKGFHFCENPFDVFSYYPPSAENGINRYCVVEGGGSIDKDSDDTKIACSKLHISAEIGLKGLVEAGIKFILDKVNWKDCKESNTGYRSAATNTGDRSAA
;
A
#
# COMPACT_ATOMS: atom_id res chain seq x y z
N MET A 1 0.53 -24.17 5.94
CA MET A 1 1.01 -22.92 6.51
C MET A 1 0.50 -21.74 5.71
N THR A 2 0.06 -20.73 6.40
CA THR A 2 -0.59 -19.60 5.73
C THR A 2 0.42 -18.52 5.39
N GLU A 3 0.34 -18.00 4.17
CA GLU A 3 1.18 -16.90 3.72
C GLU A 3 0.77 -15.61 4.44
N ILE A 4 1.74 -14.81 4.87
CA ILE A 4 1.50 -13.48 5.42
C ILE A 4 2.04 -12.47 4.43
N ILE A 5 1.18 -11.55 4.00
CA ILE A 5 1.56 -10.53 3.03
C ILE A 5 1.49 -9.17 3.71
N LYS A 6 2.57 -8.43 3.63
CA LYS A 6 2.62 -7.06 4.16
C LYS A 6 2.15 -6.09 3.10
N GLY A 7 1.37 -5.11 3.51
CA GLY A 7 0.86 -4.14 2.57
C GLY A 7 0.35 -2.89 3.28
N PHE A 8 -0.52 -2.18 2.57
CA PHE A 8 -0.98 -0.86 3.01
C PHE A 8 -2.48 -0.75 2.80
N LYS A 9 -3.14 -0.09 3.72
CA LYS A 9 -4.58 0.03 3.68
C LYS A 9 -4.99 1.46 3.98
N GLY A 10 -5.99 1.95 3.25
CA GLY A 10 -6.56 3.26 3.46
C GLY A 10 -7.85 3.19 4.26
N PHE A 11 -8.13 4.27 4.97
CA PHE A 11 -9.32 4.39 5.83
C PHE A 11 -9.79 5.82 5.78
N ASP A 12 -11.04 6.04 6.19
CA ASP A 12 -11.52 7.41 6.33
C ASP A 12 -10.92 8.06 7.59
N LYS A 13 -11.37 9.28 7.88
CA LYS A 13 -10.81 10.04 9.00
C LYS A 13 -11.04 9.39 10.36
N ASP A 14 -12.01 8.50 10.45
CA ASP A 14 -12.36 7.80 11.69
C ASP A 14 -11.77 6.40 11.76
N LEU A 15 -10.85 6.09 10.86
CA LEU A 15 -10.22 4.77 10.73
C LEU A 15 -11.25 3.70 10.40
N LYS A 16 -12.22 4.07 9.57
CA LYS A 16 -13.20 3.14 9.04
C LYS A 16 -12.94 2.89 7.57
N CYS A 17 -13.27 1.69 7.13
CA CYS A 17 -13.20 1.33 5.73
C CYS A 17 -14.54 0.70 5.38
N ARG A 18 -15.28 1.36 4.48
CA ARG A 18 -16.60 0.89 4.05
C ARG A 18 -17.53 0.69 5.25
N GLY A 19 -17.45 1.59 6.22
CA GLY A 19 -18.29 1.57 7.39
C GLY A 19 -17.83 0.64 8.50
N TYR A 20 -16.80 -0.16 8.27
CA TYR A 20 -16.28 -1.09 9.26
C TYR A 20 -15.20 -0.40 10.08
N GLN A 21 -15.28 -0.49 11.41
CA GLN A 21 -14.34 0.20 12.30
C GLN A 21 -13.10 -0.66 12.52
N TYR A 22 -11.94 -0.06 12.28
CA TYR A 22 -10.65 -0.70 12.53
C TYR A 22 -9.93 -0.01 13.68
N GLU A 23 -8.88 -0.66 14.19
CA GLU A 23 -8.10 -0.11 15.28
C GLU A 23 -6.66 -0.58 15.13
N VAL A 24 -5.71 0.34 15.30
CA VAL A 24 -4.29 0.02 15.19
C VAL A 24 -3.92 -1.01 16.27
N GLY A 25 -3.13 -1.99 15.87
CA GLY A 25 -2.66 -3.02 16.78
C GLY A 25 -3.58 -4.21 16.92
N GLN A 26 -4.73 -4.19 16.28
CA GLN A 26 -5.74 -5.24 16.43
C GLN A 26 -5.72 -6.20 15.26
N ASP A 27 -6.24 -7.40 15.51
CA ASP A 27 -6.42 -8.44 14.52
C ASP A 27 -7.90 -8.55 14.17
N PHE A 28 -8.16 -8.80 12.88
CA PHE A 28 -9.53 -8.95 12.38
C PHE A 28 -9.62 -10.23 11.57
N GLN A 29 -10.76 -10.87 11.60
CA GLN A 29 -10.97 -12.13 10.90
C GLN A 29 -12.38 -12.17 10.31
N GLU A 30 -12.48 -12.72 9.09
CA GLU A 30 -13.74 -12.89 8.41
C GLU A 30 -13.86 -14.32 7.92
N GLU A 31 -15.08 -14.88 8.01
CA GLU A 31 -15.35 -16.25 7.60
C GLU A 31 -15.89 -16.29 6.18
N GLY A 32 -15.80 -17.46 5.56
CA GLY A 32 -16.38 -17.69 4.25
C GLY A 32 -15.37 -17.52 3.12
N LYS A 33 -15.88 -17.60 1.90
CA LYS A 33 -15.05 -17.48 0.72
C LYS A 33 -14.63 -16.02 0.53
N ILE A 34 -13.34 -15.81 0.32
CA ILE A 34 -12.79 -14.48 0.15
C ILE A 34 -12.66 -14.19 -1.35
N GLU A 35 -13.18 -13.03 -1.77
CA GLU A 35 -13.13 -12.59 -3.16
C GLU A 35 -12.73 -11.13 -3.22
N VAL A 36 -11.72 -10.81 -4.00
CA VAL A 36 -11.28 -9.42 -4.15
C VAL A 36 -12.43 -8.58 -4.71
N CYS A 37 -12.56 -7.35 -4.20
CA CYS A 37 -13.62 -6.41 -4.53
C CYS A 37 -15.00 -6.80 -3.98
N SER A 38 -15.11 -7.93 -3.32
CA SER A 38 -16.39 -8.44 -2.87
C SER A 38 -16.41 -8.77 -1.40
N LYS A 39 -15.56 -9.68 -0.96
CA LYS A 39 -15.58 -10.13 0.42
C LYS A 39 -14.16 -10.28 0.96
N GLY A 40 -13.97 -9.85 2.20
CA GLY A 40 -12.69 -9.95 2.87
C GLY A 40 -12.16 -8.58 3.23
N PHE A 41 -11.01 -8.57 3.89
CA PHE A 41 -10.31 -7.34 4.21
C PHE A 41 -9.39 -7.01 3.06
N HIS A 42 -9.45 -5.77 2.56
CA HIS A 42 -8.71 -5.39 1.36
C HIS A 42 -7.54 -4.49 1.71
N PHE A 43 -6.42 -4.70 1.04
CA PHE A 43 -5.26 -3.84 1.16
C PHE A 43 -4.46 -3.94 -0.14
N CYS A 44 -3.42 -3.11 -0.29
CA CYS A 44 -2.59 -3.12 -1.50
C CYS A 44 -1.14 -3.32 -1.12
N GLU A 45 -0.40 -4.06 -1.94
CA GLU A 45 1.02 -4.21 -1.75
C GLU A 45 1.76 -2.94 -2.16
N ASN A 46 1.31 -2.31 -3.25
CA ASN A 46 1.89 -1.03 -3.69
C ASN A 46 1.16 0.10 -2.96
N PRO A 47 1.89 0.89 -2.14
CA PRO A 47 1.24 1.97 -1.40
C PRO A 47 0.48 2.95 -2.28
N PHE A 48 0.97 3.24 -3.48
CA PHE A 48 0.31 4.20 -4.35
C PHE A 48 -1.02 3.70 -4.90
N ASP A 49 -1.21 2.38 -4.97
CA ASP A 49 -2.50 1.84 -5.40
C ASP A 49 -3.60 2.14 -4.38
N VAL A 50 -3.24 2.39 -3.12
CA VAL A 50 -4.20 2.73 -2.09
C VAL A 50 -4.95 4.02 -2.44
N PHE A 51 -4.27 4.96 -3.11
CA PHE A 51 -4.89 6.24 -3.46
C PHE A 51 -6.06 6.09 -4.43
N SER A 52 -6.13 5.00 -5.17
CA SER A 52 -7.26 4.74 -6.06
C SER A 52 -8.54 4.51 -5.26
N TYR A 53 -8.41 4.10 -4.02
CA TYR A 53 -9.56 3.79 -3.16
C TYR A 53 -9.73 4.81 -2.06
N TYR A 54 -8.63 5.35 -1.56
CA TYR A 54 -8.64 6.35 -0.49
C TYR A 54 -7.64 7.45 -0.82
N PRO A 55 -8.06 8.44 -1.63
CA PRO A 55 -7.17 9.55 -1.99
C PRO A 55 -6.83 10.39 -0.76
N PRO A 56 -5.79 11.23 -0.85
CA PRO A 56 -5.31 11.96 0.32
C PRO A 56 -6.37 12.79 1.04
N SER A 57 -7.33 13.35 0.30
CA SER A 57 -8.40 14.07 0.94
C SER A 57 -9.74 13.68 0.35
N ALA A 58 -10.78 13.81 1.14
CA ALA A 58 -12.13 13.46 0.77
C ALA A 58 -13.07 14.52 1.34
N GLU A 59 -14.34 14.43 0.98
CA GLU A 59 -15.32 15.40 1.46
C GLU A 59 -15.33 15.50 2.98
N ASN A 60 -15.15 14.37 3.63
CA ASN A 60 -15.26 14.30 5.08
C ASN A 60 -13.95 14.55 5.82
N GLY A 61 -12.88 14.91 5.11
CA GLY A 61 -11.61 15.18 5.74
C GLY A 61 -10.46 14.43 5.10
N ILE A 62 -9.39 14.29 5.85
CA ILE A 62 -8.17 13.65 5.38
C ILE A 62 -8.23 12.17 5.70
N ASN A 63 -7.99 11.34 4.70
CA ASN A 63 -7.98 9.89 4.88
C ASN A 63 -6.72 9.46 5.63
N ARG A 64 -6.80 8.28 6.24
CA ARG A 64 -5.74 7.75 7.09
C ARG A 64 -5.18 6.50 6.45
N TYR A 65 -3.92 6.19 6.75
CA TYR A 65 -3.23 5.08 6.10
C TYR A 65 -2.42 4.29 7.12
N CYS A 66 -2.47 2.95 6.98
CA CYS A 66 -1.77 2.06 7.91
C CYS A 66 -0.97 1.01 7.14
N VAL A 67 0.10 0.56 7.78
CA VAL A 67 0.78 -0.67 7.37
C VAL A 67 -0.02 -1.83 7.95
N VAL A 68 -0.27 -2.85 7.13
CA VAL A 68 -1.07 -4.00 7.55
C VAL A 68 -0.38 -5.29 7.13
N GLU A 69 -0.82 -6.38 7.73
CA GLU A 69 -0.40 -7.73 7.36
C GLU A 69 -1.63 -8.57 7.14
N GLY A 70 -1.72 -9.20 5.98
CA GLY A 70 -2.86 -10.02 5.64
C GLY A 70 -2.50 -11.48 5.52
N GLY A 71 -3.43 -12.33 5.88
CA GLY A 71 -3.23 -13.76 5.82
C GLY A 71 -4.54 -14.52 5.76
N GLY A 72 -4.47 -15.81 6.04
CA GLY A 72 -5.63 -16.67 5.94
C GLY A 72 -5.91 -16.98 4.47
N SER A 73 -7.19 -16.93 4.09
CA SER A 73 -7.57 -17.09 2.69
C SER A 73 -7.26 -15.79 1.96
N ILE A 74 -6.66 -15.88 0.78
CA ILE A 74 -6.19 -14.72 0.04
C ILE A 74 -6.68 -14.80 -1.40
N ASP A 75 -7.16 -13.65 -1.92
CA ASP A 75 -7.53 -13.51 -3.33
C ASP A 75 -6.92 -12.21 -3.85
N LYS A 76 -6.21 -12.31 -4.98
CA LYS A 76 -5.48 -11.16 -5.53
C LYS A 76 -6.18 -10.61 -6.77
N ASP A 77 -6.15 -9.29 -6.90
CA ASP A 77 -6.65 -8.63 -8.10
C ASP A 77 -5.62 -8.75 -9.22
N SER A 78 -6.08 -8.85 -10.46
CA SER A 78 -5.18 -8.91 -11.61
C SER A 78 -4.85 -7.52 -12.16
N ASP A 79 -5.60 -6.49 -11.79
CA ASP A 79 -5.44 -5.16 -12.37
C ASP A 79 -4.47 -4.28 -11.58
N ASP A 80 -4.38 -4.49 -10.28
CA ASP A 80 -3.45 -3.72 -9.45
C ASP A 80 -2.95 -4.63 -8.34
N THR A 81 -2.39 -4.06 -7.27
CA THR A 81 -1.83 -4.89 -6.19
C THR A 81 -2.82 -5.11 -5.06
N LYS A 82 -4.10 -4.86 -5.29
CA LYS A 82 -5.12 -5.07 -4.25
C LYS A 82 -5.28 -6.54 -3.93
N ILE A 83 -5.40 -6.81 -2.64
CA ILE A 83 -5.51 -8.17 -2.11
C ILE A 83 -6.68 -8.20 -1.15
N ALA A 84 -7.45 -9.28 -1.19
CA ALA A 84 -8.47 -9.55 -0.19
C ALA A 84 -8.00 -10.71 0.67
N CYS A 85 -8.23 -10.64 1.97
CA CYS A 85 -7.80 -11.69 2.88
C CYS A 85 -8.83 -11.91 3.97
N SER A 86 -8.76 -13.07 4.62
CA SER A 86 -9.67 -13.39 5.70
C SER A 86 -9.15 -12.96 7.06
N LYS A 87 -7.85 -12.70 7.19
CA LYS A 87 -7.24 -12.25 8.43
C LYS A 87 -6.41 -11.03 8.17
N LEU A 88 -6.59 -9.99 8.99
CA LEU A 88 -5.87 -8.75 8.82
C LEU A 88 -5.38 -8.24 10.16
N HIS A 89 -4.11 -7.84 10.21
CA HIS A 89 -3.52 -7.20 11.37
C HIS A 89 -3.13 -5.78 11.00
N ILE A 90 -3.58 -4.81 11.79
CA ILE A 90 -3.24 -3.41 11.58
C ILE A 90 -1.98 -3.12 12.38
N SER A 91 -0.85 -3.01 11.70
CA SER A 91 0.45 -2.92 12.36
C SER A 91 0.75 -1.54 12.91
N ALA A 92 0.55 -0.51 12.08
CA ALA A 92 0.89 0.85 12.51
C ALA A 92 0.22 1.85 11.57
N GLU A 93 -0.12 3.01 12.11
CA GLU A 93 -0.61 4.10 11.28
C GLU A 93 0.59 4.94 10.83
N ILE A 94 0.68 5.22 9.52
CA ILE A 94 1.83 5.94 8.97
C ILE A 94 1.46 7.27 8.33
N GLY A 95 0.17 7.52 8.11
CA GLY A 95 -0.27 8.77 7.52
C GLY A 95 0.12 8.96 6.07
N LEU A 96 -0.22 10.12 5.51
CA LEU A 96 0.04 10.40 4.11
C LEU A 96 1.54 10.41 3.81
N LYS A 97 2.32 11.09 4.62
CA LYS A 97 3.77 11.17 4.39
C LYS A 97 4.38 9.78 4.41
N GLY A 98 4.01 8.96 5.39
CA GLY A 98 4.55 7.61 5.47
C GLY A 98 4.16 6.76 4.28
N LEU A 99 2.92 6.92 3.78
CA LEU A 99 2.48 6.16 2.64
C LEU A 99 3.24 6.56 1.38
N VAL A 100 3.50 7.85 1.18
CA VAL A 100 4.27 8.32 0.03
C VAL A 100 5.70 7.79 0.11
N GLU A 101 6.32 7.84 1.28
CA GLU A 101 7.67 7.32 1.45
C GLU A 101 7.73 5.82 1.16
N ALA A 102 6.74 5.08 1.64
CA ALA A 102 6.67 3.65 1.39
C ALA A 102 6.47 3.36 -0.09
N GLY A 103 5.68 4.19 -0.78
CA GLY A 103 5.45 4.02 -2.20
C GLY A 103 6.70 4.24 -3.01
N ILE A 104 7.48 5.25 -2.65
CA ILE A 104 8.76 5.50 -3.31
C ILE A 104 9.68 4.30 -3.11
N LYS A 105 9.77 3.80 -1.89
CA LYS A 105 10.60 2.64 -1.61
C LYS A 105 10.14 1.42 -2.38
N PHE A 106 8.82 1.21 -2.47
CA PHE A 106 8.28 0.07 -3.21
C PHE A 106 8.73 0.11 -4.67
N ILE A 107 8.66 1.29 -5.29
CA ILE A 107 9.06 1.45 -6.68
C ILE A 107 10.57 1.26 -6.83
N LEU A 108 11.35 1.85 -5.94
CA LEU A 108 12.80 1.74 -6.02
C LEU A 108 13.26 0.30 -5.82
N ASP A 109 12.59 -0.46 -4.97
CA ASP A 109 12.96 -1.85 -4.73
C ASP A 109 12.71 -2.71 -5.97
N LYS A 110 11.83 -2.29 -6.86
CA LYS A 110 11.54 -3.04 -8.07
C LYS A 110 12.40 -2.63 -9.25
N VAL A 111 13.14 -1.54 -9.12
CA VAL A 111 14.02 -1.09 -10.21
C VAL A 111 15.27 -1.96 -10.24
N ASN A 112 15.65 -2.38 -11.45
CA ASN A 112 16.92 -3.07 -11.64
C ASN A 112 18.00 -2.00 -11.80
N TRP A 113 18.66 -1.67 -10.70
CA TRP A 113 19.62 -0.58 -10.69
C TRP A 113 20.78 -0.75 -11.67
N LYS A 114 21.17 -1.99 -11.92
CA LYS A 114 22.23 -2.25 -12.86
C LYS A 114 21.82 -1.84 -14.28
N ASP A 115 20.65 -2.31 -14.70
CA ASP A 115 20.14 -1.96 -16.03
C ASP A 115 19.85 -0.47 -16.11
N CYS A 116 19.33 0.10 -15.04
CA CYS A 116 19.00 1.51 -15.01
C CYS A 116 20.25 2.37 -15.19
N LYS A 117 21.35 2.00 -14.53
CA LYS A 117 22.60 2.74 -14.68
C LYS A 117 23.13 2.65 -16.10
N GLU A 118 23.06 1.49 -16.71
CA GLU A 118 23.53 1.31 -18.06
C GLU A 118 22.72 2.12 -19.05
N SER A 119 21.43 2.13 -18.90
CA SER A 119 20.57 2.85 -19.83
C SER A 119 20.66 4.35 -19.64
N ASN A 120 21.11 4.81 -18.49
CA ASN A 120 21.21 6.24 -18.20
C ASN A 120 22.59 6.82 -18.40
N THR A 121 23.50 6.04 -18.93
CA THR A 121 24.84 6.52 -19.16
C THR A 121 24.80 7.76 -20.04
N GLY A 122 25.35 8.84 -19.55
CA GLY A 122 25.35 10.09 -20.27
C GLY A 122 24.12 10.90 -20.11
N TYR A 123 23.08 10.34 -19.56
CA TYR A 123 21.86 11.09 -19.38
C TYR A 123 21.69 11.56 -17.96
N ARG A 124 21.78 10.62 -17.06
CA ARG A 124 21.47 10.93 -15.70
C ARG A 124 22.59 11.46 -14.91
N SER A 125 23.65 11.57 -15.51
CA SER A 125 24.77 12.06 -14.73
C SER A 125 24.38 13.29 -13.97
N ALA A 126 23.35 13.92 -14.39
CA ALA A 126 22.90 15.07 -13.66
C ALA A 126 21.92 14.70 -12.62
N ALA A 127 21.22 13.82 -12.86
CA ALA A 127 20.18 13.65 -11.95
C ALA A 127 20.61 13.12 -10.67
N THR A 128 21.41 13.03 -10.76
CA THR A 128 21.52 12.69 -9.69
C THR A 128 22.07 13.38 -8.94
N ASN A 129 22.03 13.99 -9.94
CA ASN A 129 22.17 14.65 -9.37
C ASN A 129 21.89 15.15 -9.04
N THR A 130 21.80 15.25 -9.45
CA THR A 130 21.55 15.91 -9.04
C THR A 130 20.99 16.29 -8.57
N GLY A 131 21.01 16.40 -8.91
CA GLY A 131 20.55 16.78 -8.48
C GLY A 131 19.76 17.09 -8.45
N ASP A 132 19.58 17.25 -8.98
CA ASP A 132 18.91 17.59 -8.89
C ASP A 132 17.99 17.28 -8.66
N ARG A 133 17.95 17.10 -8.84
CA ARG A 133 17.29 16.80 -8.55
C ARG A 133 17.00 16.28 -7.88
N SER A 134 17.32 16.12 -8.16
CA SER A 134 17.25 15.57 -7.54
C SER A 134 16.96 15.19 -7.12
N ALA A 135 16.84 15.22 -7.52
CA ALA A 135 16.55 14.93 -7.07
C ALA A 135 16.25 14.86 -6.84
N ALA A 136 16.29 14.84 -7.30
CA ALA A 136 16.04 14.96 -7.06
C ALA A 136 16.10 15.10 -6.65
#